data_3106a93c6553e7574abe22f1e9118816
#
_entry.id   3106a93c6553e7574abe22f1e9118816
#
_cell.length_a   1.000
_cell.length_b   1.000
_cell.length_c   1.000
_cell.angle_alpha   90.00
_cell.angle_beta   90.00
_cell.angle_gamma   90.00
#
_symmetry.space_group_name_H-M   'P 1'
#
loop_
_entity.id
_entity.type
_entity.pdbx_description
1 polymer ?
#
loop_
_entity_poly.entity_id
_entity_poly.type
_entity_poly.pdbx_seq_one_letter_code
_entity_poly.pdbx_strand_id
1 'polypeptide(L)'
;MKRDELPASMLVVDADERDPELVVMLRRRYGGDYDVIAERSAGAGLRRLARLRDDGRDVAIALAARQLPDGSGIDFLSSARAFHPEVKRAVLVSWGDAWGGDPAGTAEIMRATAFGEIDNYLFAPAVDPDEQFHHALTELLDDWARRHRPRFEVIRIVGERWSEESQVLCDRLERSSIPFGFYESDSPEGRALLERAGAPWRLPVAILHD
;
A
#
# COMPACT_ATOMS: atom_id res chain seq x y z
N MET A 1 -7.37 14.29 -18.86
CA MET A 1 -7.65 13.41 -17.71
C MET A 1 -6.37 13.31 -16.92
N LYS A 2 -6.30 13.93 -15.73
CA LYS A 2 -5.09 13.99 -14.93
C LYS A 2 -4.74 12.60 -14.41
N ARG A 3 -3.43 12.26 -14.39
CA ARG A 3 -2.88 11.02 -13.83
C ARG A 3 -3.26 10.74 -12.36
N ASP A 4 -3.80 11.74 -11.67
CA ASP A 4 -4.10 11.76 -10.23
C ASP A 4 -5.50 11.26 -9.84
N GLU A 5 -6.31 10.73 -10.76
CA GLU A 5 -7.73 10.41 -10.49
C GLU A 5 -8.06 8.92 -10.36
N LEU A 6 -7.11 8.02 -10.64
CA LEU A 6 -7.39 6.58 -10.52
C LEU A 6 -6.98 6.04 -9.14
N PRO A 7 -7.85 5.25 -8.49
CA PRO A 7 -7.53 4.64 -7.21
C PRO A 7 -6.30 3.72 -7.32
N ALA A 8 -5.49 3.65 -6.26
CA ALA A 8 -4.39 2.71 -6.19
C ALA A 8 -4.93 1.28 -6.29
N SER A 9 -4.12 0.37 -6.82
CA SER A 9 -4.56 -1.01 -7.01
C SER A 9 -4.20 -1.87 -5.80
N MET A 10 -5.07 -2.83 -5.50
CA MET A 10 -4.80 -4.01 -4.68
C MET A 10 -4.72 -5.20 -5.62
N LEU A 11 -3.57 -5.86 -5.69
CA LEU A 11 -3.39 -7.04 -6.53
C LEU A 11 -3.46 -8.30 -5.67
N VAL A 12 -4.35 -9.21 -6.02
CA VAL A 12 -4.49 -10.53 -5.39
C VAL A 12 -4.08 -11.58 -6.42
N VAL A 13 -3.15 -12.46 -6.05
CA VAL A 13 -2.71 -13.58 -6.90
C VAL A 13 -2.99 -14.88 -6.17
N ASP A 14 -4.06 -15.54 -6.57
CA ASP A 14 -4.49 -16.80 -5.99
C ASP A 14 -5.21 -17.65 -7.04
N ALA A 15 -4.90 -18.93 -7.09
CA ALA A 15 -5.53 -19.89 -8.00
C ALA A 15 -6.61 -20.74 -7.32
N ASP A 16 -6.81 -20.60 -6.01
CA ASP A 16 -7.82 -21.38 -5.27
C ASP A 16 -9.23 -21.07 -5.79
N GLU A 17 -10.11 -22.06 -5.74
CA GLU A 17 -11.52 -21.89 -6.08
C GLU A 17 -12.26 -20.93 -5.13
N ARG A 18 -11.68 -20.68 -3.94
CA ARG A 18 -12.15 -19.67 -2.97
C ARG A 18 -11.73 -18.24 -3.31
N ASP A 19 -10.82 -18.06 -4.28
CA ASP A 19 -10.38 -16.74 -4.74
C ASP A 19 -11.55 -15.79 -5.10
N PRO A 20 -12.64 -16.22 -5.75
CA PRO A 20 -13.79 -15.34 -5.97
C PRO A 20 -14.38 -14.75 -4.69
N GLU A 21 -14.44 -15.53 -3.59
CA GLU A 21 -15.01 -15.07 -2.31
C GLU A 21 -14.11 -14.02 -1.66
N LEU A 22 -12.80 -14.25 -1.62
CA LEU A 22 -11.81 -13.27 -1.12
C LEU A 22 -11.87 -11.96 -1.92
N VAL A 23 -11.86 -12.05 -3.24
CA VAL A 23 -11.91 -10.87 -4.11
C VAL A 23 -13.22 -10.11 -3.97
N VAL A 24 -14.35 -10.81 -3.85
CA VAL A 24 -15.67 -10.18 -3.61
C VAL A 24 -15.69 -9.45 -2.27
N MET A 25 -15.17 -10.08 -1.22
CA MET A 25 -15.05 -9.49 0.13
C MET A 25 -14.17 -8.22 0.09
N LEU A 26 -13.01 -8.30 -0.56
CA LEU A 26 -12.11 -7.14 -0.69
C LEU A 26 -12.75 -6.01 -1.49
N ARG A 27 -13.40 -6.30 -2.61
CA ARG A 27 -14.13 -5.29 -3.41
C ARG A 27 -15.25 -4.63 -2.64
N ARG A 28 -15.98 -5.40 -1.83
CA ARG A 28 -17.07 -4.86 -1.02
C ARG A 28 -16.57 -3.87 0.03
N ARG A 29 -15.42 -4.16 0.68
CA ARG A 29 -14.89 -3.34 1.78
C ARG A 29 -13.96 -2.22 1.29
N TYR A 30 -13.13 -2.49 0.31
CA TYR A 30 -12.06 -1.56 -0.12
C TYR A 30 -12.25 -0.98 -1.51
N GLY A 31 -13.25 -1.46 -2.27
CA GLY A 31 -13.45 -1.06 -3.67
C GLY A 31 -13.85 0.42 -3.87
N GLY A 32 -14.20 1.13 -2.79
CA GLY A 32 -14.39 2.60 -2.83
C GLY A 32 -13.07 3.37 -2.92
N ASP A 33 -12.00 2.83 -2.34
CA ASP A 33 -10.71 3.50 -2.19
C ASP A 33 -9.62 2.87 -3.07
N TYR A 34 -9.77 1.59 -3.45
CA TYR A 34 -8.78 0.81 -4.20
C TYR A 34 -9.41 0.04 -5.35
N ASP A 35 -8.65 -0.09 -6.46
CA ASP A 35 -9.02 -0.99 -7.57
C ASP A 35 -8.53 -2.41 -7.27
N VAL A 36 -9.46 -3.32 -6.95
CA VAL A 36 -9.13 -4.71 -6.58
C VAL A 36 -9.04 -5.59 -7.82
N ILE A 37 -7.83 -6.01 -8.12
CA ILE A 37 -7.46 -6.81 -9.30
C ILE A 37 -7.07 -8.21 -8.85
N ALA A 38 -7.59 -9.23 -9.53
CA ALA A 38 -7.26 -10.63 -9.28
C ALA A 38 -6.53 -11.24 -10.48
N GLU A 39 -5.49 -12.04 -10.20
CA GLU A 39 -4.77 -12.86 -11.17
C GLU A 39 -4.58 -14.27 -10.61
N ARG A 40 -4.46 -15.27 -11.48
CA ARG A 40 -4.46 -16.68 -11.06
C ARG A 40 -3.09 -17.34 -11.08
N SER A 41 -2.03 -16.60 -11.41
CA SER A 41 -0.67 -17.13 -11.47
C SER A 41 0.38 -16.05 -11.27
N ALA A 42 1.58 -16.40 -10.83
CA ALA A 42 2.69 -15.49 -10.65
C ALA A 42 3.01 -14.72 -11.96
N GLY A 43 3.08 -15.43 -13.07
CA GLY A 43 3.35 -14.82 -14.37
C GLY A 43 2.26 -13.83 -14.82
N ALA A 44 0.98 -14.10 -14.54
CA ALA A 44 -0.10 -13.15 -14.81
C ALA A 44 0.00 -11.93 -13.90
N GLY A 45 0.28 -12.13 -12.61
CA GLY A 45 0.50 -11.06 -11.62
C GLY A 45 1.65 -10.13 -12.02
N LEU A 46 2.81 -10.68 -12.42
CA LEU A 46 3.96 -9.87 -12.85
C LEU A 46 3.63 -9.05 -14.11
N ARG A 47 2.94 -9.64 -15.09
CA ARG A 47 2.49 -8.88 -16.26
C ARG A 47 1.51 -7.78 -15.90
N ARG A 48 0.65 -8.01 -14.91
CA ARG A 48 -0.28 -7.00 -14.40
C ARG A 48 0.48 -5.84 -13.75
N LEU A 49 1.44 -6.14 -12.88
CA LEU A 49 2.29 -5.12 -12.24
C LEU A 49 3.06 -4.27 -13.27
N ALA A 50 3.63 -4.92 -14.29
CA ALA A 50 4.31 -4.21 -15.37
C ALA A 50 3.37 -3.22 -16.09
N ARG A 51 2.15 -3.64 -16.44
CA ARG A 51 1.16 -2.77 -17.08
C ARG A 51 0.74 -1.62 -16.19
N LEU A 52 0.46 -1.88 -14.91
CA LEU A 52 0.10 -0.82 -13.96
C LEU A 52 1.21 0.22 -13.82
N ARG A 53 2.49 -0.20 -13.77
CA ARG A 53 3.63 0.70 -13.79
C ARG A 53 3.68 1.53 -15.08
N ASP A 54 3.54 0.89 -16.24
CA ASP A 54 3.62 1.55 -17.55
C ASP A 54 2.45 2.56 -17.72
N ASP A 55 1.28 2.26 -17.12
CA ASP A 55 0.12 3.16 -17.05
C ASP A 55 0.27 4.26 -15.98
N GLY A 56 1.37 4.23 -15.19
CA GLY A 56 1.62 5.18 -14.10
C GLY A 56 0.64 5.05 -12.94
N ARG A 57 0.11 3.85 -12.70
CA ARG A 57 -0.81 3.53 -11.60
C ARG A 57 -0.04 2.94 -10.43
N ASP A 58 -0.39 3.39 -9.23
CA ASP A 58 0.19 2.86 -8.01
C ASP A 58 -0.44 1.52 -7.61
N VAL A 59 0.37 0.66 -7.01
CA VAL A 59 -0.08 -0.57 -6.38
C VAL A 59 0.19 -0.46 -4.89
N ALA A 60 -0.88 -0.40 -4.09
CA ALA A 60 -0.78 -0.26 -2.64
C ALA A 60 -0.30 -1.55 -1.98
N ILE A 61 -0.88 -2.66 -2.40
CA ILE A 61 -0.56 -3.98 -1.85
C ILE A 61 -0.65 -5.06 -2.92
N ALA A 62 0.25 -6.03 -2.82
CA ALA A 62 0.18 -7.31 -3.51
C ALA A 62 -0.01 -8.42 -2.47
N LEU A 63 -1.08 -9.18 -2.62
CA LEU A 63 -1.38 -10.38 -1.84
C LEU A 63 -1.15 -11.60 -2.73
N ALA A 64 -0.53 -12.64 -2.22
CA ALA A 64 -0.36 -13.89 -2.98
C ALA A 64 -0.54 -15.13 -2.10
N ALA A 65 -1.21 -16.13 -2.62
CA ALA A 65 -1.17 -17.46 -2.02
C ALA A 65 0.29 -17.97 -2.01
N ARG A 66 0.68 -18.72 -0.98
CA ARG A 66 2.05 -19.25 -0.84
C ARG A 66 2.44 -20.12 -2.04
N GLN A 67 1.53 -20.96 -2.49
CA GLN A 67 1.72 -21.83 -3.66
C GLN A 67 0.86 -21.32 -4.81
N LEU A 68 1.47 -21.11 -5.96
CA LEU A 68 0.81 -20.72 -7.20
C LEU A 68 1.04 -21.81 -8.26
N PRO A 69 0.19 -21.91 -9.29
CA PRO A 69 0.30 -22.95 -10.31
C PRO A 69 1.64 -22.96 -11.07
N ASP A 70 2.28 -21.81 -11.16
CA ASP A 70 3.51 -21.58 -11.91
C ASP A 70 4.71 -21.19 -11.02
N GLY A 71 4.60 -21.32 -9.68
CA GLY A 71 5.73 -21.06 -8.79
C GLY A 71 5.36 -20.66 -7.37
N SER A 72 6.33 -20.09 -6.65
CA SER A 72 6.18 -19.61 -5.29
C SER A 72 5.53 -18.22 -5.26
N GLY A 73 4.53 -18.03 -4.39
CA GLY A 73 3.96 -16.73 -4.12
C GLY A 73 4.96 -15.77 -3.46
N ILE A 74 5.89 -16.30 -2.66
CA ILE A 74 6.96 -15.50 -2.04
C ILE A 74 7.90 -14.95 -3.11
N ASP A 75 8.31 -15.76 -4.08
CA ASP A 75 9.17 -15.32 -5.20
C ASP A 75 8.44 -14.26 -6.06
N PHE A 76 7.14 -14.45 -6.30
CA PHE A 76 6.31 -13.45 -6.96
C PHE A 76 6.30 -12.12 -6.18
N LEU A 77 6.02 -12.16 -4.87
CA LEU A 77 5.96 -10.98 -4.01
C LEU A 77 7.31 -10.27 -3.92
N SER A 78 8.40 -11.01 -3.80
CA SER A 78 9.75 -10.46 -3.85
C SER A 78 10.03 -9.73 -5.17
N SER A 79 9.60 -10.31 -6.28
CA SER A 79 9.75 -9.73 -7.62
C SER A 79 8.87 -8.48 -7.85
N ALA A 80 7.74 -8.38 -7.14
CA ALA A 80 6.80 -7.25 -7.27
C ALA A 80 7.47 -5.90 -6.97
N ARG A 81 8.44 -5.87 -6.06
CA ARG A 81 9.18 -4.67 -5.68
C ARG A 81 9.95 -4.03 -6.85
N ALA A 82 10.38 -4.83 -7.83
CA ALA A 82 11.07 -4.31 -9.01
C ALA A 82 10.15 -3.46 -9.91
N PHE A 83 8.85 -3.68 -9.85
CA PHE A 83 7.85 -2.92 -10.62
C PHE A 83 7.29 -1.75 -9.81
N HIS A 84 7.02 -1.96 -8.52
CA HIS A 84 6.46 -0.99 -7.60
C HIS A 84 7.27 -1.01 -6.29
N PRO A 85 8.29 -0.14 -6.14
CA PRO A 85 9.22 -0.19 -5.00
C PRO A 85 8.55 -0.05 -3.62
N GLU A 86 7.43 0.66 -3.56
CA GLU A 86 6.70 0.95 -2.33
C GLU A 86 5.52 0.01 -2.06
N VAL A 87 5.27 -0.98 -2.95
CA VAL A 87 4.17 -1.93 -2.79
C VAL A 87 4.33 -2.72 -1.48
N LYS A 88 3.26 -2.83 -0.71
CA LYS A 88 3.20 -3.76 0.41
C LYS A 88 2.99 -5.18 -0.10
N ARG A 89 3.67 -6.14 0.50
CA ARG A 89 3.74 -7.52 0.01
C ARG A 89 3.39 -8.46 1.15
N ALA A 90 2.27 -9.15 1.02
CA ALA A 90 1.86 -10.10 2.05
C ALA A 90 1.48 -11.45 1.44
N VAL A 91 1.99 -12.52 2.03
CA VAL A 91 1.61 -13.89 1.66
C VAL A 91 0.34 -14.29 2.39
N LEU A 92 -0.59 -14.90 1.68
CA LEU A 92 -1.81 -15.49 2.25
C LEU A 92 -1.49 -16.91 2.73
N VAL A 93 -1.85 -17.18 3.99
CA VAL A 93 -1.60 -18.46 4.66
C VAL A 93 -2.93 -19.07 5.08
N SER A 94 -3.17 -20.32 4.73
CA SER A 94 -4.35 -21.02 5.23
C SER A 94 -4.19 -21.40 6.72
N TRP A 95 -5.30 -21.42 7.46
CA TRP A 95 -5.28 -21.83 8.86
C TRP A 95 -4.72 -23.24 9.07
N GLY A 96 -4.98 -24.16 8.13
CA GLY A 96 -4.48 -25.53 8.18
C GLY A 96 -2.97 -25.63 8.08
N ASP A 97 -2.33 -24.77 7.29
CA ASP A 97 -0.89 -24.77 7.08
C ASP A 97 -0.15 -24.13 8.27
N ALA A 98 -0.77 -23.15 8.93
CA ALA A 98 -0.13 -22.40 10.01
C ALA A 98 0.01 -23.19 11.33
N TRP A 99 -0.91 -24.12 11.63
CA TRP A 99 -0.99 -24.81 12.93
C TRP A 99 -0.44 -26.24 12.89
N GLY A 100 0.68 -26.45 12.22
CA GLY A 100 1.41 -27.73 12.29
C GLY A 100 1.30 -28.58 11.03
N GLY A 101 0.60 -28.11 10.02
CA GLY A 101 0.48 -28.84 8.75
C GLY A 101 1.73 -28.77 7.89
N ASP A 102 2.49 -27.65 7.96
CA ASP A 102 3.69 -27.43 7.13
C ASP A 102 4.77 -26.61 7.87
N PRO A 103 5.62 -27.27 8.70
CA PRO A 103 6.71 -26.58 9.38
C PRO A 103 7.74 -25.95 8.41
N ALA A 104 7.94 -26.55 7.24
CA ALA A 104 8.87 -26.02 6.23
C ALA A 104 8.34 -24.73 5.62
N GLY A 105 7.05 -24.67 5.29
CA GLY A 105 6.41 -23.45 4.80
C GLY A 105 6.39 -22.34 5.84
N THR A 106 6.18 -22.66 7.12
CA THR A 106 6.29 -21.67 8.20
C THR A 106 7.71 -21.10 8.29
N ALA A 107 8.73 -21.94 8.24
CA ALA A 107 10.13 -21.48 8.27
C ALA A 107 10.48 -20.63 7.03
N GLU A 108 9.95 -20.97 5.86
CA GLU A 108 10.10 -20.19 4.63
C GLU A 108 9.51 -18.78 4.78
N ILE A 109 8.28 -18.66 5.29
CA ILE A 109 7.61 -17.37 5.51
C ILE A 109 8.39 -16.52 6.51
N MET A 110 8.84 -17.10 7.63
CA MET A 110 9.62 -16.40 8.65
C MET A 110 10.95 -15.91 8.07
N ARG A 111 11.63 -16.72 7.26
CA ARG A 111 12.84 -16.34 6.56
C ARG A 111 12.57 -15.18 5.59
N ALA A 112 11.56 -15.29 4.75
CA ALA A 112 11.19 -14.27 3.76
C ALA A 112 10.86 -12.92 4.43
N THR A 113 10.17 -12.95 5.58
CA THR A 113 9.89 -11.75 6.38
C THR A 113 11.18 -11.16 6.97
N ALA A 114 12.04 -12.00 7.55
CA ALA A 114 13.30 -11.55 8.16
C ALA A 114 14.27 -10.92 7.14
N PHE A 115 14.30 -11.42 5.91
CA PHE A 115 15.13 -10.87 4.84
C PHE A 115 14.44 -9.75 4.03
N GLY A 116 13.19 -9.38 4.37
CA GLY A 116 12.45 -8.33 3.67
C GLY A 116 12.04 -8.71 2.25
N GLU A 117 11.93 -10.00 1.95
CA GLU A 117 11.38 -10.51 0.69
C GLU A 117 9.87 -10.27 0.64
N ILE A 118 9.20 -10.31 1.79
CA ILE A 118 7.81 -9.92 2.02
C ILE A 118 7.72 -8.98 3.24
N ASP A 119 6.66 -8.22 3.34
CA ASP A 119 6.46 -7.27 4.45
C ASP A 119 5.68 -7.91 5.61
N ASN A 120 4.76 -8.86 5.30
CA ASN A 120 3.98 -9.57 6.30
C ASN A 120 3.39 -10.87 5.74
N TYR A 121 2.73 -11.63 6.59
CA TYR A 121 1.81 -12.70 6.22
C TYR A 121 0.42 -12.44 6.79
N LEU A 122 -0.62 -12.87 6.09
CA LEU A 122 -2.00 -12.73 6.51
C LEU A 122 -2.68 -14.09 6.48
N PHE A 123 -3.43 -14.41 7.52
CA PHE A 123 -4.28 -15.60 7.46
C PHE A 123 -5.43 -15.36 6.50
N ALA A 124 -5.56 -16.25 5.51
CA ALA A 124 -6.69 -16.19 4.58
C ALA A 124 -8.01 -16.28 5.38
N PRO A 125 -8.99 -15.41 5.10
CA PRO A 125 -10.22 -15.37 5.87
C PRO A 125 -11.00 -16.68 5.71
N ALA A 126 -11.43 -17.25 6.83
CA ALA A 126 -12.24 -18.47 6.84
C ALA A 126 -13.75 -18.18 6.78
N VAL A 127 -14.13 -16.98 7.18
CA VAL A 127 -15.52 -16.48 7.24
C VAL A 127 -15.55 -15.00 6.80
N ASP A 128 -16.70 -14.52 6.38
CA ASP A 128 -16.90 -13.11 6.04
C ASP A 128 -17.98 -12.51 6.97
N PRO A 129 -17.71 -11.44 7.76
CA PRO A 129 -16.42 -10.70 7.86
C PRO A 129 -15.40 -11.38 8.79
N ASP A 130 -14.12 -11.28 8.44
CA ASP A 130 -12.98 -11.64 9.30
C ASP A 130 -12.27 -10.36 9.75
N GLU A 131 -12.56 -9.89 10.94
CA GLU A 131 -12.04 -8.62 11.43
C GLU A 131 -10.52 -8.67 11.73
N GLN A 132 -9.95 -9.83 12.03
CA GLN A 132 -8.50 -9.97 12.22
C GLN A 132 -7.76 -9.81 10.88
N PHE A 133 -8.26 -10.45 9.82
CA PHE A 133 -7.75 -10.28 8.48
C PHE A 133 -7.83 -8.82 8.04
N HIS A 134 -9.00 -8.20 8.20
CA HIS A 134 -9.22 -6.82 7.81
C HIS A 134 -8.36 -5.83 8.61
N HIS A 135 -8.17 -6.06 9.91
CA HIS A 135 -7.30 -5.23 10.73
C HIS A 135 -5.85 -5.26 10.25
N ALA A 136 -5.28 -6.46 10.08
CA ALA A 136 -3.91 -6.62 9.60
C ALA A 136 -3.69 -6.08 8.18
N LEU A 137 -4.69 -6.25 7.30
CA LEU A 137 -4.66 -5.68 5.94
C LEU A 137 -4.70 -4.14 5.98
N THR A 138 -5.56 -3.56 6.83
CA THR A 138 -5.68 -2.11 6.98
C THR A 138 -4.38 -1.51 7.51
N GLU A 139 -3.69 -2.14 8.47
CA GLU A 139 -2.38 -1.66 8.95
C GLU A 139 -1.34 -1.56 7.83
N LEU A 140 -1.31 -2.54 6.91
CA LEU A 140 -0.42 -2.50 5.75
C LEU A 140 -0.79 -1.38 4.76
N LEU A 141 -2.08 -1.18 4.53
CA LEU A 141 -2.58 -0.11 3.66
C LEU A 141 -2.31 1.27 4.25
N ASP A 142 -2.49 1.44 5.56
CA ASP A 142 -2.19 2.68 6.27
C ASP A 142 -0.69 2.99 6.26
N ASP A 143 0.17 1.96 6.40
CA ASP A 143 1.62 2.15 6.29
C ASP A 143 2.03 2.54 4.86
N TRP A 144 1.39 1.97 3.85
CA TRP A 144 1.58 2.38 2.46
C TRP A 144 1.09 3.82 2.25
N ALA A 145 -0.11 4.17 2.72
CA ALA A 145 -0.70 5.49 2.56
C ALA A 145 0.12 6.59 3.24
N ARG A 146 0.74 6.30 4.40
CA ARG A 146 1.65 7.25 5.08
C ARG A 146 2.90 7.57 4.26
N ARG A 147 3.38 6.63 3.46
CA ARG A 147 4.56 6.83 2.59
C ARG A 147 4.21 7.44 1.25
N HIS A 148 2.98 7.23 0.80
CA HIS A 148 2.43 7.89 -0.37
C HIS A 148 1.68 9.14 0.10
N ARG A 149 1.90 10.25 -0.59
CA ARG A 149 1.17 11.48 -0.31
C ARG A 149 -0.31 11.17 -0.28
N PRO A 150 -1.04 11.53 0.79
CA PRO A 150 -2.47 11.27 0.84
C PRO A 150 -3.12 11.90 -0.40
N ARG A 151 -3.96 11.14 -1.10
CA ARG A 151 -4.69 11.64 -2.30
C ARG A 151 -5.61 12.81 -1.95
N PHE A 152 -6.01 12.88 -0.69
CA PHE A 152 -6.80 13.97 -0.12
C PHE A 152 -5.97 14.66 0.97
N GLU A 153 -5.40 15.79 0.62
CA GLU A 153 -4.68 16.66 1.53
C GLU A 153 -5.63 17.75 2.00
N VAL A 154 -6.06 17.71 3.26
CA VAL A 154 -6.81 18.83 3.87
C VAL A 154 -5.88 20.04 4.05
N ILE A 155 -4.61 19.75 4.37
CA ILE A 155 -3.59 20.77 4.63
C ILE A 155 -2.34 20.43 3.82
N ARG A 156 -1.76 21.43 3.16
CA ARG A 156 -0.45 21.35 2.53
C ARG A 156 0.53 22.17 3.34
N ILE A 157 1.55 21.51 3.87
CA ILE A 157 2.63 22.17 4.61
C ILE A 157 3.78 22.39 3.67
N VAL A 158 4.22 23.63 3.55
CA VAL A 158 5.46 23.98 2.85
C VAL A 158 6.49 24.43 3.86
N GLY A 159 7.62 23.75 3.93
CA GLY A 159 8.64 24.03 4.93
C GLY A 159 9.99 23.41 4.62
N GLU A 160 10.91 23.54 5.56
CA GLU A 160 12.19 22.86 5.53
C GLU A 160 12.06 21.54 6.29
N ARG A 161 12.46 20.42 5.67
CA ARG A 161 12.27 19.05 6.21
C ARG A 161 12.88 18.88 7.61
N TRP A 162 14.00 19.54 7.86
CA TRP A 162 14.77 19.38 9.08
C TRP A 162 14.58 20.52 10.09
N SER A 163 13.63 21.45 9.85
CA SER A 163 13.32 22.48 10.83
C SER A 163 12.46 21.90 11.96
N GLU A 164 12.73 22.32 13.18
CA GLU A 164 11.98 21.92 14.37
C GLU A 164 10.49 22.30 14.23
N GLU A 165 10.22 23.50 13.70
CA GLU A 165 8.86 23.99 13.50
C GLU A 165 8.07 23.14 12.51
N SER A 166 8.71 22.68 11.42
CA SER A 166 8.07 21.77 10.47
C SER A 166 7.72 20.43 11.10
N GLN A 167 8.65 19.86 11.86
CA GLN A 167 8.45 18.58 12.54
C GLN A 167 7.34 18.67 13.58
N VAL A 168 7.35 19.70 14.44
CA VAL A 168 6.30 19.92 15.45
C VAL A 168 4.92 20.06 14.80
N LEU A 169 4.83 20.76 13.68
CA LEU A 169 3.56 20.91 12.96
C LEU A 169 3.06 19.58 12.37
N CYS A 170 3.94 18.83 11.70
CA CYS A 170 3.63 17.52 11.15
C CYS A 170 3.17 16.54 12.26
N ASP A 171 3.93 16.42 13.34
CA ASP A 171 3.60 15.59 14.50
C ASP A 171 2.22 15.92 15.09
N ARG A 172 1.87 17.21 15.13
CA ARG A 172 0.57 17.65 15.66
C ARG A 172 -0.57 17.22 14.74
N LEU A 173 -0.41 17.35 13.43
CA LEU A 173 -1.42 16.92 12.45
C LEU A 173 -1.57 15.40 12.42
N GLU A 174 -0.47 14.66 12.50
CA GLU A 174 -0.49 13.19 12.61
C GLU A 174 -1.26 12.72 13.85
N ARG A 175 -0.96 13.29 15.02
CA ARG A 175 -1.70 12.98 16.27
C ARG A 175 -3.18 13.35 16.21
N SER A 176 -3.54 14.32 15.40
CA SER A 176 -4.94 14.73 15.20
C SER A 176 -5.60 13.97 14.04
N SER A 177 -4.93 13.01 13.40
CA SER A 177 -5.40 12.25 12.22
C SER A 177 -5.88 13.15 11.09
N ILE A 178 -5.27 14.33 10.91
CA ILE A 178 -5.58 15.26 9.84
C ILE A 178 -4.69 14.93 8.65
N PRO A 179 -5.27 14.55 7.48
CA PRO A 179 -4.50 14.27 6.28
C PRO A 179 -3.77 15.53 5.78
N PHE A 180 -2.44 15.46 5.62
CA PHE A 180 -1.65 16.56 5.09
C PHE A 180 -0.56 16.06 4.14
N GLY A 181 -0.14 16.93 3.21
CA GLY A 181 1.04 16.74 2.40
C GLY A 181 2.18 17.66 2.85
N PHE A 182 3.41 17.15 2.91
CA PHE A 182 4.59 17.95 3.17
C PHE A 182 5.38 18.20 1.90
N TYR A 183 5.71 19.46 1.63
CA TYR A 183 6.43 19.94 0.45
C TYR A 183 7.67 20.70 0.90
N GLU A 184 8.83 20.31 0.39
CA GLU A 184 10.05 21.07 0.67
C GLU A 184 9.97 22.45 -0.02
N SER A 185 10.32 23.49 0.70
CA SER A 185 10.20 24.88 0.21
C SER A 185 11.04 25.17 -1.03
N ASP A 186 12.13 24.42 -1.25
CA ASP A 186 13.02 24.51 -2.41
C ASP A 186 12.63 23.57 -3.56
N SER A 187 11.62 22.67 -3.35
CA SER A 187 11.07 21.82 -4.42
C SER A 187 10.28 22.66 -5.44
N PRO A 188 10.14 22.19 -6.70
CA PRO A 188 9.29 22.85 -7.69
C PRO A 188 7.85 23.01 -7.21
N GLU A 189 7.30 21.98 -6.57
CA GLU A 189 5.94 21.96 -6.03
C GLU A 189 5.77 22.91 -4.84
N GLY A 190 6.75 22.91 -3.91
CA GLY A 190 6.75 23.82 -2.76
C GLY A 190 6.79 25.28 -3.17
N ARG A 191 7.65 25.62 -4.12
CA ARG A 191 7.70 26.99 -4.69
C ARG A 191 6.39 27.40 -5.35
N ALA A 192 5.79 26.52 -6.15
CA ALA A 192 4.51 26.80 -6.80
C ALA A 192 3.36 26.98 -5.78
N LEU A 193 3.41 26.26 -4.65
CA LEU A 193 2.45 26.44 -3.56
C LEU A 193 2.64 27.78 -2.86
N LEU A 194 3.87 28.18 -2.55
CA LEU A 194 4.18 29.48 -1.94
C LEU A 194 3.79 30.66 -2.85
N GLU A 195 4.08 30.56 -4.15
CA GLU A 195 3.68 31.58 -5.13
C GLU A 195 2.16 31.77 -5.18
N ARG A 196 1.39 30.66 -5.18
CA ARG A 196 -0.09 30.73 -5.16
C ARG A 196 -0.66 31.27 -3.86
N ALA A 197 0.00 30.97 -2.74
CA ALA A 197 -0.43 31.48 -1.44
C ALA A 197 -0.13 32.96 -1.23
N GLY A 198 0.73 33.60 -2.08
CA GLY A 198 1.07 35.02 -2.01
C GLY A 198 2.03 35.36 -0.87
N ALA A 199 3.16 36.01 -1.14
CA ALA A 199 4.29 36.22 -0.20
C ALA A 199 4.12 37.43 0.74
N PRO A 200 5.04 37.65 1.76
CA PRO A 200 6.14 36.82 2.21
C PRO A 200 5.79 35.95 3.42
N TRP A 201 6.13 34.66 3.38
CA TRP A 201 5.80 33.72 4.45
C TRP A 201 7.02 33.37 5.32
N ARG A 202 6.75 33.18 6.61
CA ARG A 202 7.67 32.52 7.51
C ARG A 202 7.38 31.02 7.47
N LEU A 203 8.37 30.20 7.15
CA LEU A 203 8.24 28.75 7.10
C LEU A 203 8.14 28.13 8.51
N PRO A 204 7.41 27.04 8.70
CA PRO A 204 6.55 26.39 7.71
C PRO A 204 5.21 27.10 7.48
N VAL A 205 4.66 26.96 6.28
CA VAL A 205 3.33 27.49 5.90
C VAL A 205 2.36 26.35 5.76
N ALA A 206 1.19 26.47 6.40
CA ALA A 206 0.07 25.55 6.21
C ALA A 206 -0.97 26.19 5.27
N ILE A 207 -1.26 25.51 4.17
CA ILE A 207 -2.22 25.94 3.14
C ILE A 207 -3.39 24.98 3.20
N LEU A 208 -4.60 25.50 3.47
CA LEU A 208 -5.82 24.71 3.42
C LEU A 208 -6.22 24.44 1.97
N HIS A 209 -6.73 23.25 1.72
CA HIS A 209 -7.31 22.91 0.43
C HIS A 209 -8.74 23.47 0.37
N ASP A 210 -8.99 24.40 -0.57
CA ASP A 210 -10.32 24.90 -0.88
C ASP A 210 -11.09 23.92 -1.76
#